data_10c99da12dab00dac4d46a5dcdd3763b
#
_entry.id   10c99da12dab00dac4d46a5dcdd3763b
#
_cell.length_a   1.000
_cell.length_b   1.000
_cell.length_c   1.000
_cell.angle_alpha   90.00
_cell.angle_beta   90.00
_cell.angle_gamma   90.00
#
_symmetry.space_group_name_H-M   'P 1'
#
loop_
_entity.id
_entity.type
_entity.pdbx_description
1 polymer ?
#
loop_
_entity_poly.entity_id
_entity_poly.type
_entity_poly.pdbx_seq_one_letter_code
_entity_poly.pdbx_strand_id
1 'polypeptide(L)'
;MKFSSYFLVLFAFTFICCNSPKSNNKISPAETEIEQLPYFRYQKENLFPGDGSLLRAEDGVALEDGRIIVVDQAKGLRLIEKDGSHRPFGNFADAGFVHLPPEQIASPNGMVLEHDGAHILMSDVADGKIYRINISTEKVEMIYDHPYGVNTIYRDKTGALWFSQSAESINLREMFQAVNLPVPSGAVFRMKDLKSAPVKIMDSLYFANGITMDKDEKHLFVSETMMDRVHKLEVDTKTGEANYIGVAVNVGAPDNILIDQEGRLIVASPLYNQVIAVDFKNHSQHILFDGSTKDNLKQTNEWNRRSHLGMERLELLSPNLFSPLPGLLTGMFYSNEGQTLYITNLGNDLLKYDL
;
A
#
# COMPACT_ATOMS: atom_id res chain seq x y z
N MET A 1 5.55 -57.21 46.39
CA MET A 1 4.10 -57.48 46.26
C MET A 1 3.35 -56.54 47.16
N LYS A 2 2.70 -55.53 46.60
CA LYS A 2 1.55 -54.82 47.19
C LYS A 2 0.79 -54.17 46.05
N PHE A 3 -0.42 -54.69 45.82
CA PHE A 3 -1.40 -54.20 44.86
C PHE A 3 -2.03 -52.91 45.41
N SER A 4 -2.14 -51.87 44.60
CA SER A 4 -2.93 -50.67 44.91
C SER A 4 -4.13 -50.59 43.97
N SER A 5 -5.32 -50.63 44.60
CA SER A 5 -6.62 -50.64 43.95
C SER A 5 -6.98 -49.26 43.44
N TYR A 6 -7.37 -49.13 42.17
CA TYR A 6 -8.01 -47.95 41.61
C TYR A 6 -9.53 -47.97 41.91
N PHE A 7 -10.01 -46.93 42.56
CA PHE A 7 -11.42 -46.68 42.79
C PHE A 7 -11.98 -45.91 41.58
N LEU A 8 -12.94 -46.56 40.89
CA LEU A 8 -13.70 -45.97 39.81
C LEU A 8 -14.94 -45.28 40.41
N VAL A 9 -15.01 -43.92 40.34
CA VAL A 9 -16.20 -43.18 40.78
C VAL A 9 -17.08 -42.94 39.56
N LEU A 10 -18.21 -43.61 39.51
CA LEU A 10 -19.27 -43.39 38.49
C LEU A 10 -20.13 -42.19 38.92
N PHE A 11 -20.11 -41.08 38.17
CA PHE A 11 -21.07 -40.00 38.30
C PHE A 11 -22.31 -40.28 37.45
N ALA A 12 -23.44 -40.55 38.10
CA ALA A 12 -24.75 -40.61 37.45
C ALA A 12 -25.31 -39.21 37.28
N PHE A 13 -25.45 -38.77 36.03
CA PHE A 13 -26.19 -37.51 35.73
C PHE A 13 -27.67 -37.84 35.56
N THR A 14 -28.48 -37.36 36.50
CA THR A 14 -29.95 -37.33 36.36
C THR A 14 -30.37 -36.16 35.52
N PHE A 15 -30.92 -36.39 34.33
CA PHE A 15 -31.56 -35.38 33.52
C PHE A 15 -32.91 -34.96 34.14
N ILE A 16 -32.99 -33.75 34.65
CA ILE A 16 -34.26 -33.11 34.98
C ILE A 16 -34.78 -32.40 33.74
N CYS A 17 -35.84 -32.93 33.17
CA CYS A 17 -36.52 -32.36 32.01
C CYS A 17 -37.43 -31.21 32.49
N CYS A 18 -36.98 -29.95 32.34
CA CYS A 18 -37.82 -28.76 32.55
C CYS A 18 -38.56 -28.45 31.23
N ASN A 19 -39.87 -28.62 31.23
CA ASN A 19 -40.75 -28.11 30.19
C ASN A 19 -40.80 -26.58 30.25
N SER A 20 -40.18 -25.89 29.31
CA SER A 20 -40.38 -24.45 29.11
C SER A 20 -41.45 -24.17 28.06
N PRO A 21 -42.28 -23.14 28.23
CA PRO A 21 -43.32 -22.83 27.29
C PRO A 21 -42.76 -22.35 25.94
N LYS A 22 -43.31 -22.86 24.84
CA LYS A 22 -42.96 -22.46 23.47
C LYS A 22 -43.34 -20.99 23.24
N SER A 23 -42.36 -20.11 23.33
CA SER A 23 -42.45 -18.76 22.75
C SER A 23 -42.23 -18.86 21.26
N ASN A 24 -43.28 -18.64 20.47
CA ASN A 24 -43.22 -18.51 19.01
C ASN A 24 -42.73 -17.12 18.62
N ASN A 25 -41.53 -16.74 19.00
CA ASN A 25 -40.83 -15.62 18.34
C ASN A 25 -40.00 -16.19 17.20
N LYS A 26 -40.57 -16.21 16.00
CA LYS A 26 -39.76 -16.27 14.76
C LYS A 26 -38.93 -14.99 14.70
N ILE A 27 -37.72 -15.00 15.22
CA ILE A 27 -36.69 -14.07 14.83
C ILE A 27 -36.32 -14.52 13.41
N SER A 28 -36.86 -13.82 12.41
CA SER A 28 -36.32 -13.87 11.06
C SER A 28 -34.88 -13.37 11.18
N PRO A 29 -33.87 -14.11 10.76
CA PRO A 29 -32.54 -13.53 10.60
C PRO A 29 -32.76 -12.39 9.60
N ALA A 30 -32.45 -11.16 9.98
CA ALA A 30 -32.20 -10.13 8.99
C ALA A 30 -31.05 -10.71 8.13
N GLU A 31 -31.37 -11.10 6.90
CA GLU A 31 -30.37 -11.32 5.87
C GLU A 31 -29.70 -9.95 5.69
N THR A 32 -28.59 -9.74 6.38
CA THR A 32 -27.67 -8.67 6.02
C THR A 32 -27.21 -9.08 4.63
N GLU A 33 -27.68 -8.38 3.58
CA GLU A 33 -27.08 -8.47 2.26
C GLU A 33 -25.59 -8.18 2.47
N ILE A 34 -24.77 -9.22 2.34
CA ILE A 34 -23.32 -9.06 2.30
C ILE A 34 -23.08 -8.37 0.97
N GLU A 35 -22.78 -7.06 1.02
CA GLU A 35 -22.40 -6.29 -0.16
C GLU A 35 -21.26 -7.05 -0.87
N GLN A 36 -21.56 -7.55 -2.04
CA GLN A 36 -20.61 -8.34 -2.80
C GLN A 36 -19.60 -7.39 -3.42
N LEU A 37 -18.38 -7.38 -2.89
CA LEU A 37 -17.29 -6.57 -3.41
C LEU A 37 -16.99 -6.92 -4.87
N PRO A 38 -16.61 -5.94 -5.70
CA PRO A 38 -16.24 -6.20 -7.09
C PRO A 38 -15.03 -7.12 -7.14
N TYR A 39 -14.97 -7.91 -8.20
CA TYR A 39 -13.82 -8.77 -8.52
C TYR A 39 -13.42 -8.56 -9.97
N PHE A 40 -12.21 -8.06 -10.19
CA PHE A 40 -11.67 -7.77 -11.51
C PHE A 40 -10.54 -8.73 -11.88
N ARG A 41 -10.46 -9.01 -13.17
CA ARG A 41 -9.33 -9.72 -13.78
C ARG A 41 -8.62 -8.79 -14.75
N TYR A 42 -7.33 -9.06 -14.97
CA TYR A 42 -6.59 -8.35 -16.00
C TYR A 42 -7.26 -8.52 -17.37
N GLN A 43 -7.47 -7.39 -18.04
CA GLN A 43 -7.89 -7.30 -19.43
C GLN A 43 -7.10 -6.18 -20.11
N LYS A 44 -6.65 -6.41 -21.33
CA LYS A 44 -5.83 -5.42 -22.06
C LYS A 44 -6.58 -4.11 -22.30
N GLU A 45 -7.88 -4.19 -22.40
CA GLU A 45 -8.79 -3.06 -22.62
C GLU A 45 -8.84 -2.09 -21.41
N ASN A 46 -8.39 -2.55 -20.25
CA ASN A 46 -8.31 -1.74 -19.04
C ASN A 46 -6.98 -0.98 -18.91
N LEU A 47 -6.05 -1.12 -19.84
CA LEU A 47 -4.84 -0.29 -19.86
C LEU A 47 -5.19 1.18 -20.07
N PHE A 48 -4.60 2.07 -19.25
CA PHE A 48 -4.85 3.50 -19.28
C PHE A 48 -3.55 4.29 -19.01
N PRO A 49 -3.17 5.24 -19.87
CA PRO A 49 -3.85 5.72 -21.08
C PRO A 49 -3.89 4.70 -22.24
N GLY A 50 -3.18 3.60 -22.19
CA GLY A 50 -3.21 2.51 -23.16
C GLY A 50 -2.27 2.68 -24.36
N ASP A 51 -1.40 3.69 -24.31
CA ASP A 51 -0.42 3.99 -25.38
C ASP A 51 1.03 3.60 -25.00
N GLY A 52 1.23 3.05 -23.80
CA GLY A 52 2.53 2.60 -23.34
C GLY A 52 3.55 3.72 -23.06
N SER A 53 3.08 4.93 -22.79
CA SER A 53 3.94 6.11 -22.69
C SER A 53 4.35 6.50 -21.27
N LEU A 54 3.73 5.91 -20.24
CA LEU A 54 4.10 6.16 -18.86
C LEU A 54 5.44 5.52 -18.54
N LEU A 55 6.14 6.09 -17.59
CA LEU A 55 7.41 5.53 -17.12
C LEU A 55 7.37 5.37 -15.61
N ARG A 56 7.14 4.13 -15.15
CA ARG A 56 7.11 3.77 -13.75
C ARG A 56 6.05 4.59 -12.97
N ALA A 57 4.79 4.47 -13.37
CA ALA A 57 3.65 5.11 -12.71
C ALA A 57 3.30 4.36 -11.41
N GLU A 58 4.15 4.52 -10.41
CA GLU A 58 4.14 3.77 -9.16
C GLU A 58 3.00 4.17 -8.24
N ASP A 59 2.62 5.46 -8.26
CA ASP A 59 1.52 6.01 -7.46
C ASP A 59 0.82 7.15 -8.21
N GLY A 60 -0.35 7.57 -7.72
CA GLY A 60 -1.12 8.64 -8.33
C GLY A 60 -2.23 9.17 -7.44
N VAL A 61 -2.82 10.28 -7.87
CA VAL A 61 -3.97 10.91 -7.23
C VAL A 61 -5.01 11.33 -8.26
N ALA A 62 -6.28 11.27 -7.88
CA ALA A 62 -7.37 11.79 -8.68
C ALA A 62 -7.74 13.21 -8.25
N LEU A 63 -8.01 14.09 -9.23
CA LEU A 63 -8.48 15.44 -9.01
C LEU A 63 -10.01 15.50 -9.02
N GLU A 64 -10.58 16.54 -8.44
CA GLU A 64 -12.04 16.74 -8.38
C GLU A 64 -12.70 16.81 -9.76
N ASP A 65 -11.97 17.31 -10.76
CA ASP A 65 -12.47 17.44 -12.13
C ASP A 65 -12.38 16.11 -12.94
N GLY A 66 -11.90 15.03 -12.31
CA GLY A 66 -11.79 13.69 -12.87
C GLY A 66 -10.53 13.42 -13.69
N ARG A 67 -9.60 14.39 -13.76
CA ARG A 67 -8.23 14.15 -14.21
C ARG A 67 -7.46 13.39 -13.13
N ILE A 68 -6.37 12.75 -13.54
CA ILE A 68 -5.45 12.12 -12.60
C ILE A 68 -4.03 12.63 -12.78
N ILE A 69 -3.27 12.61 -11.73
CA ILE A 69 -1.83 12.88 -11.77
C ILE A 69 -1.12 11.65 -11.23
N VAL A 70 -0.10 11.19 -11.96
CA VAL A 70 0.71 10.03 -11.60
C VAL A 70 2.19 10.42 -11.55
N VAL A 71 2.99 9.68 -10.81
CA VAL A 71 4.44 9.81 -10.87
C VAL A 71 4.96 9.37 -12.23
N ASP A 72 6.03 10.01 -12.69
CA ASP A 72 6.75 9.67 -13.92
C ASP A 72 8.25 9.78 -13.65
N GLN A 73 8.97 8.69 -13.84
CA GLN A 73 10.39 8.59 -13.49
C GLN A 73 11.25 9.65 -14.19
N ALA A 74 10.93 10.00 -15.43
CA ALA A 74 11.72 10.95 -16.21
C ALA A 74 11.29 12.42 -16.03
N LYS A 75 10.05 12.66 -15.63
CA LYS A 75 9.43 14.01 -15.62
C LYS A 75 9.02 14.46 -14.22
N GLY A 76 9.12 13.63 -13.20
CA GLY A 76 8.55 13.85 -11.88
C GLY A 76 7.09 13.44 -11.85
N LEU A 77 6.22 14.21 -12.50
CA LEU A 77 4.79 13.93 -12.60
C LEU A 77 4.27 14.01 -14.04
N ARG A 78 3.13 13.36 -14.25
CA ARG A 78 2.35 13.39 -15.49
C ARG A 78 0.88 13.59 -15.18
N LEU A 79 0.25 14.57 -15.81
CA LEU A 79 -1.19 14.79 -15.80
C LEU A 79 -1.82 13.98 -16.93
N ILE A 80 -2.91 13.26 -16.62
CA ILE A 80 -3.67 12.47 -17.58
C ILE A 80 -5.12 12.96 -17.56
N GLU A 81 -5.63 13.33 -18.74
CA GLU A 81 -7.01 13.76 -18.95
C GLU A 81 -7.96 12.55 -18.96
N LYS A 82 -9.26 12.79 -18.88
CA LYS A 82 -10.28 11.72 -18.88
C LYS A 82 -10.27 10.84 -20.15
N ASP A 83 -9.88 11.44 -21.27
CA ASP A 83 -9.78 10.75 -22.55
C ASP A 83 -8.45 9.99 -22.76
N GLY A 84 -7.56 10.03 -21.77
CA GLY A 84 -6.25 9.40 -21.82
C GLY A 84 -5.15 10.28 -22.41
N SER A 85 -5.46 11.46 -22.98
CA SER A 85 -4.43 12.40 -23.39
C SER A 85 -3.63 12.87 -22.16
N HIS A 86 -2.32 13.07 -22.30
CA HIS A 86 -1.47 13.35 -21.15
C HIS A 86 -0.27 14.25 -21.49
N ARG A 87 0.30 14.85 -20.46
CA ARG A 87 1.49 15.69 -20.56
C ARG A 87 2.32 15.65 -19.26
N PRO A 88 3.62 16.03 -19.33
CA PRO A 88 4.37 16.31 -18.11
C PRO A 88 3.65 17.36 -17.25
N PHE A 89 3.77 17.24 -15.92
CA PHE A 89 3.13 18.12 -14.96
C PHE A 89 4.11 18.58 -13.90
N GLY A 90 4.17 19.88 -13.64
CA GLY A 90 5.09 20.48 -12.68
C GLY A 90 6.46 20.84 -13.27
N ASN A 91 7.01 21.95 -12.80
CA ASN A 91 8.34 22.42 -13.21
C ASN A 91 9.43 21.86 -12.29
N PHE A 92 9.70 20.57 -12.40
CA PHE A 92 10.60 19.82 -11.53
C PHE A 92 12.09 20.22 -11.70
N ALA A 93 12.49 20.67 -12.90
CA ALA A 93 13.86 21.10 -13.15
C ALA A 93 14.29 22.27 -12.23
N ASP A 94 13.39 23.23 -11.98
CA ASP A 94 13.66 24.37 -11.11
C ASP A 94 13.77 23.98 -9.62
N ALA A 95 13.23 22.83 -9.24
CA ALA A 95 13.27 22.28 -7.88
C ALA A 95 14.45 21.32 -7.65
N GLY A 96 15.36 21.17 -8.63
CA GLY A 96 16.54 20.30 -8.51
C GLY A 96 16.26 18.82 -8.70
N PHE A 97 15.15 18.46 -9.35
CA PHE A 97 14.91 17.09 -9.78
C PHE A 97 15.82 16.74 -10.94
N VAL A 98 16.53 15.61 -10.84
CA VAL A 98 17.50 15.16 -11.86
C VAL A 98 17.21 13.69 -12.20
N HIS A 99 17.04 13.42 -13.50
CA HIS A 99 16.98 12.07 -14.04
C HIS A 99 17.93 11.98 -15.25
N LEU A 100 19.11 11.45 -15.06
CA LEU A 100 20.19 11.30 -16.04
C LEU A 100 20.75 9.87 -15.99
N PRO A 101 19.99 8.86 -16.49
CA PRO A 101 20.48 7.48 -16.47
C PRO A 101 21.69 7.30 -17.40
N PRO A 102 22.69 6.46 -17.05
CA PRO A 102 22.69 5.61 -15.86
C PRO A 102 23.26 6.25 -14.58
N GLU A 103 23.77 7.49 -14.65
CA GLU A 103 24.53 8.14 -13.57
C GLU A 103 23.63 8.52 -12.39
N GLN A 104 22.46 9.09 -12.67
CA GLN A 104 21.48 9.47 -11.66
C GLN A 104 20.07 9.08 -12.10
N ILE A 105 19.45 8.18 -11.38
CA ILE A 105 18.11 7.68 -11.68
C ILE A 105 17.16 8.17 -10.59
N ALA A 106 16.32 9.16 -10.90
CA ALA A 106 15.21 9.54 -10.04
C ALA A 106 14.18 8.40 -9.96
N SER A 107 13.48 8.35 -8.85
CA SER A 107 12.42 7.36 -8.65
C SER A 107 11.27 7.95 -7.85
N PRO A 108 10.49 8.89 -8.44
CA PRO A 108 9.25 9.36 -7.84
C PRO A 108 8.39 8.18 -7.42
N ASN A 109 7.84 8.24 -6.20
CA ASN A 109 7.20 7.09 -5.58
C ASN A 109 5.84 7.49 -4.99
N GLY A 110 5.74 7.68 -3.68
CA GLY A 110 4.48 7.98 -3.03
C GLY A 110 3.95 9.37 -3.35
N MET A 111 2.63 9.48 -3.48
CA MET A 111 1.91 10.73 -3.70
C MET A 111 0.78 10.91 -2.71
N VAL A 112 0.49 12.17 -2.35
CA VAL A 112 -0.72 12.52 -1.61
C VAL A 112 -1.24 13.89 -2.02
N LEU A 113 -2.55 13.99 -2.25
CA LEU A 113 -3.24 15.26 -2.37
C LEU A 113 -3.40 15.89 -0.98
N GLU A 114 -2.94 17.12 -0.79
CA GLU A 114 -3.11 17.82 0.49
C GLU A 114 -4.59 18.19 0.71
N HIS A 115 -4.98 18.32 1.97
CA HIS A 115 -6.36 18.67 2.37
C HIS A 115 -6.85 20.02 1.85
N ASP A 116 -5.95 20.89 1.40
CA ASP A 116 -6.32 22.17 0.77
C ASP A 116 -6.83 22.00 -0.67
N GLY A 117 -6.74 20.79 -1.24
CA GLY A 117 -7.10 20.48 -2.62
C GLY A 117 -6.27 21.21 -3.69
N ALA A 118 -5.28 21.99 -3.27
CA ALA A 118 -4.49 22.87 -4.15
C ALA A 118 -3.05 22.38 -4.35
N HIS A 119 -2.59 21.43 -3.54
CA HIS A 119 -1.22 20.96 -3.56
C HIS A 119 -1.14 19.44 -3.52
N ILE A 120 -0.08 18.92 -4.14
CA ILE A 120 0.33 17.53 -4.09
C ILE A 120 1.69 17.45 -3.40
N LEU A 121 1.89 16.46 -2.57
CA LEU A 121 3.21 16.04 -2.12
C LEU A 121 3.64 14.79 -2.91
N MET A 122 4.93 14.71 -3.23
CA MET A 122 5.55 13.57 -3.92
C MET A 122 6.88 13.24 -3.25
N SER A 123 7.13 11.97 -3.00
CA SER A 123 8.42 11.46 -2.50
C SER A 123 9.27 10.87 -3.63
N ASP A 124 10.58 10.76 -3.39
CA ASP A 124 11.50 10.02 -4.25
C ASP A 124 12.24 8.94 -3.44
N VAL A 125 12.09 7.70 -3.88
CA VAL A 125 12.67 6.53 -3.18
C VAL A 125 14.14 6.30 -3.54
N ALA A 126 14.67 7.01 -4.53
CA ALA A 126 16.07 6.91 -4.92
C ALA A 126 16.97 7.90 -4.16
N ASP A 127 16.52 9.15 -3.98
CA ASP A 127 17.36 10.23 -3.42
C ASP A 127 16.78 10.89 -2.15
N GLY A 128 15.60 10.45 -1.69
CA GLY A 128 15.02 10.87 -0.42
C GLY A 128 14.32 12.22 -0.42
N LYS A 129 14.21 12.88 -1.57
CA LYS A 129 13.56 14.18 -1.65
C LYS A 129 12.05 14.10 -1.54
N ILE A 130 11.46 15.09 -0.90
CA ILE A 130 10.01 15.32 -0.88
C ILE A 130 9.74 16.66 -1.53
N TYR A 131 8.84 16.64 -2.51
CA TYR A 131 8.44 17.80 -3.29
C TYR A 131 6.99 18.19 -2.97
N ARG A 132 6.70 19.48 -3.01
CA ARG A 132 5.35 20.06 -2.94
C ARG A 132 5.04 20.76 -4.25
N ILE A 133 3.93 20.41 -4.87
CA ILE A 133 3.53 20.88 -6.18
C ILE A 133 2.20 21.62 -6.07
N ASN A 134 2.16 22.87 -6.51
CA ASN A 134 0.90 23.62 -6.62
C ASN A 134 0.18 23.21 -7.92
N ILE A 135 -1.06 22.74 -7.80
CA ILE A 135 -1.82 22.17 -8.93
C ILE A 135 -2.15 23.22 -9.98
N SER A 136 -2.48 24.46 -9.59
CA SER A 136 -2.91 25.50 -10.52
C SER A 136 -1.76 26.20 -11.25
N THR A 137 -0.62 26.36 -10.58
CA THR A 137 0.54 27.08 -11.13
C THR A 137 1.63 26.14 -11.63
N GLU A 138 1.54 24.86 -11.31
CA GLU A 138 2.55 23.82 -11.57
C GLU A 138 3.92 24.13 -10.95
N LYS A 139 3.96 25.07 -9.98
CA LYS A 139 5.19 25.36 -9.24
C LYS A 139 5.55 24.18 -8.36
N VAL A 140 6.82 23.77 -8.43
CA VAL A 140 7.40 22.68 -7.63
C VAL A 140 8.38 23.28 -6.63
N GLU A 141 8.32 22.81 -5.39
CA GLU A 141 9.27 23.15 -4.33
C GLU A 141 9.77 21.87 -3.67
N MET A 142 11.08 21.68 -3.55
CA MET A 142 11.66 20.67 -2.71
C MET A 142 11.54 21.14 -1.25
N ILE A 143 10.75 20.43 -0.44
CA ILE A 143 10.40 20.82 0.95
C ILE A 143 11.21 20.09 2.00
N TYR A 144 11.75 18.92 1.66
CA TYR A 144 12.59 18.14 2.56
C TYR A 144 13.54 17.24 1.75
N ASP A 145 14.75 17.06 2.26
CA ASP A 145 15.79 16.18 1.72
C ASP A 145 16.19 15.21 2.84
N HIS A 146 15.70 13.97 2.74
CA HIS A 146 15.99 12.90 3.69
C HIS A 146 17.31 12.21 3.29
N PRO A 147 18.14 11.74 4.24
CA PRO A 147 19.40 11.10 3.91
C PRO A 147 19.26 9.79 3.12
N TYR A 148 18.09 9.18 3.14
CA TYR A 148 17.77 7.92 2.45
C TYR A 148 16.48 8.04 1.65
N GLY A 149 16.24 7.10 0.74
CA GLY A 149 15.03 7.09 -0.09
C GLY A 149 13.74 7.12 0.72
N VAL A 150 12.81 8.02 0.35
CA VAL A 150 11.46 8.09 0.93
C VAL A 150 10.48 7.37 0.02
N ASN A 151 9.81 6.33 0.56
CA ASN A 151 8.90 5.51 -0.21
C ASN A 151 7.50 6.15 -0.27
N THR A 152 6.69 6.04 0.77
CA THR A 152 5.31 6.53 0.81
C THR A 152 5.18 7.70 1.79
N ILE A 153 4.27 8.61 1.50
CA ILE A 153 3.98 9.78 2.32
C ILE A 153 2.49 9.84 2.65
N TYR A 154 2.16 10.35 3.83
CA TYR A 154 0.80 10.61 4.27
C TYR A 154 0.72 11.96 4.98
N ARG A 155 -0.31 12.76 4.66
CA ARG A 155 -0.57 14.06 5.28
C ARG A 155 -1.77 13.94 6.19
N ASP A 156 -1.59 14.07 7.51
CA ASP A 156 -2.70 14.00 8.45
C ASP A 156 -3.50 15.33 8.53
N LYS A 157 -4.68 15.28 9.11
CA LYS A 157 -5.59 16.44 9.25
C LYS A 157 -5.02 17.57 10.12
N THR A 158 -4.00 17.31 10.93
CA THR A 158 -3.30 18.35 11.69
C THR A 158 -2.25 19.06 10.85
N GLY A 159 -1.95 18.54 9.66
CA GLY A 159 -0.91 19.02 8.78
C GLY A 159 0.47 18.44 9.08
N ALA A 160 0.57 17.38 9.89
CA ALA A 160 1.82 16.65 10.05
C ALA A 160 2.05 15.72 8.85
N LEU A 161 3.31 15.55 8.45
CA LEU A 161 3.72 14.66 7.38
C LEU A 161 4.30 13.38 7.98
N TRP A 162 3.77 12.25 7.55
CA TRP A 162 4.27 10.92 7.89
C TRP A 162 4.88 10.32 6.64
N PHE A 163 6.01 9.62 6.77
CA PHE A 163 6.62 8.96 5.63
C PHE A 163 7.37 7.70 6.01
N SER A 164 7.47 6.77 5.07
CA SER A 164 8.26 5.56 5.20
C SER A 164 9.58 5.67 4.45
N GLN A 165 10.62 5.07 5.04
CA GLN A 165 11.91 4.79 4.46
C GLN A 165 12.02 3.28 4.30
N SER A 166 12.14 2.78 3.07
CA SER A 166 12.19 1.32 2.83
C SER A 166 13.45 0.69 3.41
N ALA A 167 14.58 1.36 3.22
CA ALA A 167 15.89 0.94 3.70
C ALA A 167 16.82 2.17 3.84
N GLU A 168 17.94 2.01 4.51
CA GLU A 168 19.05 2.99 4.49
C GLU A 168 19.79 2.89 3.16
N SER A 169 19.18 3.39 2.10
CA SER A 169 19.69 3.37 0.71
C SER A 169 19.71 4.77 0.13
N ILE A 170 20.77 5.10 -0.60
CA ILE A 170 20.99 6.41 -1.23
C ILE A 170 20.76 6.39 -2.74
N ASN A 171 20.37 5.26 -3.29
CA ASN A 171 20.03 5.09 -4.70
C ASN A 171 19.21 3.80 -4.92
N LEU A 172 18.60 3.68 -6.10
CA LEU A 172 17.77 2.53 -6.46
C LEU A 172 18.52 1.18 -6.39
N ARG A 173 19.80 1.14 -6.73
CA ARG A 173 20.57 -0.10 -6.70
C ARG A 173 20.68 -0.65 -5.27
N GLU A 174 20.98 0.20 -4.31
CA GLU A 174 21.02 -0.18 -2.89
C GLU A 174 19.66 -0.56 -2.36
N MET A 175 18.61 0.19 -2.73
CA MET A 175 17.24 -0.16 -2.38
C MET A 175 16.86 -1.57 -2.86
N PHE A 176 17.17 -1.92 -4.10
CA PHE A 176 16.94 -3.27 -4.61
C PHE A 176 17.79 -4.35 -3.94
N GLN A 177 18.96 -4.01 -3.37
CA GLN A 177 19.69 -4.97 -2.53
C GLN A 177 18.94 -5.29 -1.23
N ALA A 178 18.21 -4.32 -0.64
CA ALA A 178 17.34 -4.57 0.52
C ALA A 178 16.14 -5.47 0.18
N VAL A 179 15.75 -5.55 -1.10
CA VAL A 179 14.77 -6.53 -1.59
C VAL A 179 15.41 -7.89 -1.82
N ASN A 180 16.66 -7.91 -2.32
CA ASN A 180 17.41 -9.13 -2.63
C ASN A 180 17.72 -9.94 -1.36
N LEU A 181 18.34 -9.28 -0.40
CA LEU A 181 18.69 -9.82 0.93
C LEU A 181 18.20 -8.83 1.99
N PRO A 182 16.99 -8.99 2.50
CA PRO A 182 16.37 -8.02 3.39
C PRO A 182 17.17 -7.79 4.67
N VAL A 183 17.29 -6.51 5.03
CA VAL A 183 17.87 -6.04 6.28
C VAL A 183 16.88 -5.13 7.00
N PRO A 184 16.86 -5.11 8.36
CA PRO A 184 15.90 -4.34 9.13
C PRO A 184 16.33 -2.86 9.26
N SER A 185 16.48 -2.16 8.13
CA SER A 185 16.87 -0.75 8.07
C SER A 185 15.73 0.19 7.62
N GLY A 186 14.54 -0.37 7.43
CA GLY A 186 13.33 0.40 7.17
C GLY A 186 12.81 1.10 8.42
N ALA A 187 12.14 2.25 8.22
CA ALA A 187 11.63 3.07 9.31
C ALA A 187 10.42 3.90 8.87
N VAL A 188 9.65 4.38 9.86
CA VAL A 188 8.58 5.37 9.67
C VAL A 188 8.93 6.62 10.46
N PHE A 189 8.72 7.77 9.84
CA PHE A 189 9.01 9.08 10.42
C PHE A 189 7.77 9.97 10.42
N ARG A 190 7.77 10.97 11.31
CA ARG A 190 6.78 12.04 11.37
C ARG A 190 7.46 13.41 11.44
N MET A 191 7.05 14.33 10.59
CA MET A 191 7.34 15.76 10.71
C MET A 191 6.08 16.45 11.20
N LYS A 192 6.18 17.22 12.31
CA LYS A 192 5.05 17.96 12.86
C LYS A 192 4.44 18.96 11.85
N ASP A 193 5.28 19.52 11.02
CA ASP A 193 4.94 20.41 9.91
C ASP A 193 6.06 20.29 8.86
N LEU A 194 5.90 20.94 7.69
CA LEU A 194 6.86 20.85 6.58
C LEU A 194 8.22 21.53 6.84
N LYS A 195 8.44 22.11 8.02
CA LYS A 195 9.70 22.80 8.41
C LYS A 195 10.37 22.13 9.62
N SER A 196 9.67 21.25 10.30
CA SER A 196 10.17 20.54 11.48
C SER A 196 11.09 19.39 11.08
N ALA A 197 12.08 19.10 11.89
CA ALA A 197 12.86 17.88 11.73
C ALA A 197 11.97 16.63 11.95
N PRO A 198 12.16 15.54 11.20
CA PRO A 198 11.42 14.31 11.39
C PRO A 198 11.80 13.63 12.70
N VAL A 199 10.82 13.02 13.34
CA VAL A 199 10.98 12.13 14.48
C VAL A 199 10.71 10.71 14.01
N LYS A 200 11.58 9.78 14.37
CA LYS A 200 11.39 8.36 14.07
C LYS A 200 10.27 7.78 14.94
N ILE A 201 9.26 7.19 14.33
CA ILE A 201 8.08 6.60 14.96
C ILE A 201 8.22 5.09 15.12
N MET A 202 8.76 4.44 14.10
CA MET A 202 8.98 2.98 14.05
C MET A 202 10.26 2.70 13.30
N ASP A 203 11.01 1.67 13.67
CA ASP A 203 12.25 1.26 13.00
C ASP A 203 12.38 -0.27 12.93
N SER A 204 13.53 -0.71 12.42
CA SER A 204 13.88 -2.13 12.31
C SER A 204 12.90 -2.92 11.42
N LEU A 205 12.34 -2.26 10.40
CA LEU A 205 11.45 -2.86 9.43
C LEU A 205 12.23 -3.43 8.25
N TYR A 206 11.79 -4.58 7.78
CA TYR A 206 12.29 -5.21 6.57
C TYR A 206 11.52 -4.68 5.35
N PHE A 207 11.97 -3.55 4.79
CA PHE A 207 11.37 -2.83 3.71
C PHE A 207 10.01 -2.22 4.07
N ALA A 208 10.04 -1.14 4.88
CA ALA A 208 8.86 -0.31 5.14
C ALA A 208 8.38 0.31 3.82
N ASN A 209 7.08 0.19 3.54
CA ASN A 209 6.49 0.59 2.28
C ASN A 209 5.25 1.47 2.51
N GLY A 210 4.10 1.10 1.98
CA GLY A 210 2.87 1.87 2.10
C GLY A 210 2.51 2.24 3.54
N ILE A 211 2.06 3.47 3.74
CA ILE A 211 1.49 3.94 5.01
C ILE A 211 0.15 4.61 4.76
N THR A 212 -0.78 4.43 5.67
CA THR A 212 -2.10 5.11 5.65
C THR A 212 -2.67 5.18 7.06
N MET A 213 -3.69 6.02 7.26
CA MET A 213 -4.43 6.08 8.52
C MET A 213 -5.90 5.73 8.30
N ASP A 214 -6.55 5.25 9.36
CA ASP A 214 -8.01 5.13 9.33
C ASP A 214 -8.69 6.50 9.22
N LYS A 215 -9.99 6.51 8.94
CA LYS A 215 -10.76 7.74 8.69
C LYS A 215 -10.73 8.75 9.84
N ASP A 216 -10.60 8.24 11.07
CA ASP A 216 -10.53 9.05 12.29
C ASP A 216 -9.11 9.45 12.65
N GLU A 217 -8.12 8.96 11.92
CA GLU A 217 -6.68 9.16 12.14
C GLU A 217 -6.23 8.77 13.56
N LYS A 218 -6.86 7.70 14.08
CA LYS A 218 -6.50 7.09 15.35
C LYS A 218 -5.52 5.92 15.21
N HIS A 219 -5.44 5.36 14.02
CA HIS A 219 -4.57 4.24 13.74
C HIS A 219 -3.76 4.49 12.47
N LEU A 220 -2.46 4.26 12.58
CA LEU A 220 -1.53 4.22 11.46
C LEU A 220 -1.31 2.76 11.06
N PHE A 221 -1.42 2.49 9.77
CA PHE A 221 -1.06 1.20 9.14
C PHE A 221 0.24 1.35 8.37
N VAL A 222 1.11 0.34 8.46
CA VAL A 222 2.43 0.34 7.84
C VAL A 222 2.69 -1.01 7.19
N SER A 223 2.92 -1.03 5.87
CA SER A 223 3.35 -2.23 5.14
C SER A 223 4.81 -2.56 5.46
N GLU A 224 5.08 -3.81 5.78
CA GLU A 224 6.42 -4.37 5.85
C GLU A 224 6.54 -5.47 4.79
N THR A 225 7.00 -5.07 3.60
CA THR A 225 6.92 -5.88 2.37
C THR A 225 7.63 -7.21 2.47
N MET A 226 8.85 -7.22 3.04
CA MET A 226 9.67 -8.43 3.09
C MET A 226 9.31 -9.37 4.25
N MET A 227 8.31 -9.02 5.05
CA MET A 227 7.79 -9.84 6.15
C MET A 227 6.30 -10.19 6.01
N ASP A 228 5.71 -9.94 4.83
CA ASP A 228 4.35 -10.33 4.48
C ASP A 228 3.29 -9.86 5.48
N ARG A 229 3.40 -8.61 5.98
CA ARG A 229 2.50 -8.09 7.00
C ARG A 229 2.27 -6.59 6.93
N VAL A 230 1.13 -6.17 7.45
CA VAL A 230 0.81 -4.77 7.72
C VAL A 230 0.71 -4.58 9.22
N HIS A 231 1.46 -3.62 9.74
CA HIS A 231 1.44 -3.24 11.15
C HIS A 231 0.31 -2.26 11.46
N LYS A 232 -0.08 -2.20 12.74
CA LYS A 232 -1.03 -1.23 13.26
C LYS A 232 -0.48 -0.56 14.50
N LEU A 233 -0.51 0.78 14.51
CA LEU A 233 -0.17 1.61 15.66
C LEU A 233 -1.39 2.46 16.04
N GLU A 234 -1.64 2.64 17.34
CA GLU A 234 -2.52 3.70 17.84
C GLU A 234 -1.74 5.01 17.85
N VAL A 235 -2.33 6.10 17.31
CA VAL A 235 -1.64 7.39 17.18
C VAL A 235 -2.48 8.54 17.70
N ASP A 236 -1.81 9.51 18.32
CA ASP A 236 -2.35 10.85 18.56
C ASP A 236 -1.67 11.82 17.57
N THR A 237 -2.37 12.20 16.52
CA THR A 237 -1.83 13.09 15.48
C THR A 237 -1.47 14.47 16.00
N LYS A 238 -2.07 14.96 17.09
CA LYS A 238 -1.78 16.26 17.68
C LYS A 238 -0.42 16.26 18.41
N THR A 239 -0.17 15.23 19.20
CA THR A 239 1.09 15.10 19.96
C THR A 239 2.17 14.41 19.16
N GLY A 240 1.80 13.51 18.23
CA GLY A 240 2.69 12.62 17.48
C GLY A 240 3.08 11.37 18.29
N GLU A 241 2.40 11.11 19.40
CA GLU A 241 2.56 9.88 20.16
C GLU A 241 2.03 8.70 19.36
N ALA A 242 2.77 7.60 19.35
CA ALA A 242 2.41 6.39 18.62
C ALA A 242 2.75 5.15 19.43
N ASN A 243 1.76 4.27 19.59
CA ASN A 243 1.87 3.05 20.38
C ASN A 243 1.62 1.83 19.46
N TYR A 244 2.60 0.93 19.38
CA TYR A 244 2.46 -0.28 18.57
C TYR A 244 1.40 -1.22 19.17
N ILE A 245 0.38 -1.57 18.36
CA ILE A 245 -0.69 -2.49 18.75
C ILE A 245 -0.35 -3.92 18.35
N GLY A 246 0.21 -4.12 17.15
CA GLY A 246 0.49 -5.43 16.59
C GLY A 246 0.42 -5.49 15.07
N VAL A 247 0.36 -6.70 14.55
CA VAL A 247 0.10 -6.95 13.12
C VAL A 247 -1.40 -6.83 12.87
N ALA A 248 -1.79 -5.95 11.93
CA ALA A 248 -3.18 -5.77 11.53
C ALA A 248 -3.66 -6.94 10.65
N VAL A 249 -2.82 -7.33 9.69
CA VAL A 249 -3.11 -8.40 8.74
C VAL A 249 -1.81 -8.95 8.13
N ASN A 250 -1.82 -10.22 7.75
CA ASN A 250 -0.79 -10.83 6.92
C ASN A 250 -1.28 -10.86 5.46
N VAL A 251 -0.50 -10.25 4.58
CA VAL A 251 -0.68 -10.23 3.12
C VAL A 251 0.68 -10.42 2.48
N GLY A 252 0.77 -11.25 1.46
CA GLY A 252 2.04 -11.53 0.78
C GLY A 252 2.62 -10.29 0.12
N ALA A 253 3.82 -9.89 0.53
CA ALA A 253 4.56 -8.73 0.03
C ALA A 253 3.69 -7.45 -0.11
N PRO A 254 3.09 -6.93 0.98
CA PRO A 254 2.26 -5.74 0.90
C PRO A 254 3.11 -4.54 0.46
N ASP A 255 2.61 -3.81 -0.52
CA ASP A 255 3.21 -2.60 -1.07
C ASP A 255 2.41 -1.37 -0.63
N ASN A 256 1.92 -0.52 -1.55
CA ASN A 256 1.08 0.60 -1.18
C ASN A 256 -0.27 0.14 -0.61
N ILE A 257 -0.77 0.90 0.35
CA ILE A 257 -2.02 0.65 1.06
C ILE A 257 -2.85 1.94 1.17
N LEU A 258 -4.16 1.79 1.19
CA LEU A 258 -5.07 2.90 1.47
C LEU A 258 -6.29 2.44 2.27
N ILE A 259 -7.04 3.37 2.84
CA ILE A 259 -8.36 3.13 3.43
C ILE A 259 -9.43 3.61 2.45
N ASP A 260 -10.36 2.72 2.11
CA ASP A 260 -11.48 3.05 1.22
C ASP A 260 -12.62 3.80 1.93
N GLN A 261 -13.68 4.11 1.17
CA GLN A 261 -14.83 4.86 1.69
C GLN A 261 -15.61 4.10 2.76
N GLU A 262 -15.54 2.77 2.82
CA GLU A 262 -16.19 1.91 3.83
C GLU A 262 -15.30 1.63 5.05
N GLY A 263 -14.04 2.11 5.02
CA GLY A 263 -13.05 1.94 6.09
C GLY A 263 -12.33 0.60 6.03
N ARG A 264 -12.33 -0.07 4.87
CA ARG A 264 -11.51 -1.27 4.62
C ARG A 264 -10.10 -0.87 4.26
N LEU A 265 -9.14 -1.67 4.66
CA LEU A 265 -7.75 -1.52 4.22
C LEU A 265 -7.58 -2.22 2.87
N ILE A 266 -7.20 -1.45 1.85
CA ILE A 266 -6.91 -1.96 0.51
C ILE A 266 -5.39 -2.08 0.38
N VAL A 267 -4.92 -3.24 -0.06
CA VAL A 267 -3.50 -3.62 -0.06
C VAL A 267 -3.10 -4.08 -1.45
N ALA A 268 -2.08 -3.48 -2.03
CA ALA A 268 -1.40 -3.99 -3.21
C ALA A 268 -0.47 -5.14 -2.82
N SER A 269 -0.48 -6.22 -3.59
CA SER A 269 0.33 -7.43 -3.37
C SER A 269 1.09 -7.79 -4.65
N PRO A 270 2.28 -7.21 -4.87
CA PRO A 270 3.08 -7.35 -6.10
C PRO A 270 3.38 -8.78 -6.50
N LEU A 271 3.81 -9.61 -5.55
CA LEU A 271 4.22 -10.98 -5.84
C LEU A 271 3.07 -11.86 -6.32
N TYR A 272 1.84 -11.51 -5.96
CA TYR A 272 0.64 -12.25 -6.35
C TYR A 272 -0.13 -11.56 -7.47
N ASN A 273 0.30 -10.38 -7.93
CA ASN A 273 -0.43 -9.52 -8.87
C ASN A 273 -1.88 -9.28 -8.43
N GLN A 274 -2.09 -8.97 -7.14
CA GLN A 274 -3.42 -8.84 -6.56
C GLN A 274 -3.58 -7.50 -5.83
N VAL A 275 -4.83 -7.00 -5.79
CA VAL A 275 -5.29 -5.99 -4.86
C VAL A 275 -6.31 -6.63 -3.93
N ILE A 276 -6.11 -6.48 -2.63
CA ILE A 276 -6.86 -7.18 -1.59
C ILE A 276 -7.53 -6.15 -0.69
N ALA A 277 -8.85 -6.32 -0.45
CA ALA A 277 -9.59 -5.58 0.57
C ALA A 277 -9.63 -6.37 1.87
N VAL A 278 -9.25 -5.74 2.96
CA VAL A 278 -9.30 -6.30 4.32
C VAL A 278 -10.40 -5.59 5.10
N ASP A 279 -11.43 -6.31 5.46
CA ASP A 279 -12.52 -5.81 6.29
C ASP A 279 -12.31 -6.21 7.76
N PHE A 280 -11.92 -5.25 8.57
CA PHE A 280 -11.70 -5.47 10.00
C PHE A 280 -12.99 -5.71 10.79
N LYS A 281 -14.16 -5.27 10.28
CA LYS A 281 -15.44 -5.47 10.94
C LYS A 281 -15.90 -6.92 10.84
N ASN A 282 -15.70 -7.52 9.66
CA ASN A 282 -16.09 -8.90 9.36
C ASN A 282 -14.94 -9.90 9.47
N HIS A 283 -13.73 -9.43 9.79
CA HIS A 283 -12.50 -10.25 9.84
C HIS A 283 -12.28 -11.05 8.55
N SER A 284 -12.48 -10.41 7.40
CA SER A 284 -12.39 -11.07 6.09
C SER A 284 -11.41 -10.37 5.16
N GLN A 285 -10.91 -11.13 4.18
CA GLN A 285 -10.10 -10.64 3.07
C GLN A 285 -10.79 -11.00 1.76
N HIS A 286 -10.86 -10.05 0.82
CA HIS A 286 -11.46 -10.22 -0.49
C HIS A 286 -10.49 -9.74 -1.56
N ILE A 287 -10.34 -10.51 -2.62
CA ILE A 287 -9.54 -10.09 -3.78
C ILE A 287 -10.41 -9.17 -4.63
N LEU A 288 -10.02 -7.91 -4.77
CA LEU A 288 -10.67 -6.94 -5.66
C LEU A 288 -10.16 -7.08 -7.09
N PHE A 289 -8.87 -7.29 -7.23
CA PHE A 289 -8.22 -7.50 -8.52
C PHE A 289 -7.28 -8.69 -8.47
N ASP A 290 -7.30 -9.50 -9.53
CA ASP A 290 -6.42 -10.66 -9.67
C ASP A 290 -5.86 -10.72 -11.10
N GLY A 291 -4.59 -10.32 -11.25
CA GLY A 291 -3.78 -10.44 -12.45
C GLY A 291 -2.88 -11.67 -12.46
N SER A 292 -3.04 -12.58 -11.50
CA SER A 292 -2.17 -13.76 -11.38
C SER A 292 -2.31 -14.73 -12.55
N THR A 293 -1.21 -15.38 -12.89
CA THR A 293 -1.10 -16.46 -13.88
C THR A 293 -0.37 -17.65 -13.29
N LYS A 294 -0.37 -18.78 -13.98
CA LYS A 294 0.40 -19.95 -13.55
C LYS A 294 1.90 -19.67 -13.48
N ASP A 295 2.43 -18.87 -14.41
CA ASP A 295 3.85 -18.52 -14.46
C ASP A 295 4.22 -17.55 -13.33
N ASN A 296 3.38 -16.54 -13.08
CA ASN A 296 3.51 -15.66 -11.93
C ASN A 296 3.54 -16.47 -10.62
N LEU A 297 2.56 -17.33 -10.37
CA LEU A 297 2.49 -18.13 -9.14
C LEU A 297 3.69 -19.09 -9.00
N LYS A 298 4.22 -19.63 -10.10
CA LYS A 298 5.46 -20.42 -10.07
C LYS A 298 6.66 -19.58 -9.63
N GLN A 299 6.77 -18.36 -10.16
CA GLN A 299 7.85 -17.44 -9.81
C GLN A 299 7.73 -16.98 -8.35
N THR A 300 6.51 -16.67 -7.89
CA THR A 300 6.20 -16.32 -6.51
C THR A 300 6.55 -17.44 -5.53
N ASN A 301 6.23 -18.70 -5.88
CA ASN A 301 6.61 -19.85 -5.06
C ASN A 301 8.13 -19.98 -4.94
N GLU A 302 8.89 -19.74 -6.02
CA GLU A 302 10.36 -19.73 -5.97
C GLU A 302 10.89 -18.57 -5.14
N TRP A 303 10.28 -17.37 -5.26
CA TRP A 303 10.59 -16.23 -4.41
C TRP A 303 10.44 -16.58 -2.92
N ASN A 304 9.28 -17.13 -2.54
CA ASN A 304 8.99 -17.52 -1.16
C ASN A 304 9.96 -18.59 -0.66
N ARG A 305 10.26 -19.61 -1.50
CA ARG A 305 11.25 -20.64 -1.15
C ARG A 305 12.62 -20.04 -0.84
N ARG A 306 13.11 -19.12 -1.69
CA ARG A 306 14.39 -18.45 -1.48
C ARG A 306 14.37 -17.52 -0.27
N SER A 307 13.27 -16.83 -0.05
CA SER A 307 13.07 -16.00 1.14
C SER A 307 13.24 -16.81 2.42
N HIS A 308 12.57 -17.96 2.53
CA HIS A 308 12.69 -18.85 3.68
C HIS A 308 14.10 -19.43 3.88
N LEU A 309 14.86 -19.55 2.82
CA LEU A 309 16.25 -20.06 2.86
C LEU A 309 17.30 -18.97 2.99
N GLY A 310 16.93 -17.69 3.05
CA GLY A 310 17.86 -16.57 3.08
C GLY A 310 18.72 -16.44 1.81
N MET A 311 18.18 -16.86 0.65
CA MET A 311 18.87 -16.82 -0.64
C MET A 311 18.57 -15.54 -1.40
N GLU A 312 19.49 -15.14 -2.26
CA GLU A 312 19.28 -14.05 -3.23
C GLU A 312 18.12 -14.35 -4.16
N ARG A 313 17.34 -13.30 -4.51
CA ARG A 313 16.09 -13.44 -5.27
C ARG A 313 15.81 -12.30 -6.24
N LEU A 314 16.73 -11.32 -6.36
CA LEU A 314 16.48 -10.14 -7.18
C LEU A 314 16.24 -10.47 -8.66
N GLU A 315 16.90 -11.49 -9.22
CA GLU A 315 16.69 -11.90 -10.61
C GLU A 315 15.30 -12.50 -10.86
N LEU A 316 14.54 -12.82 -9.79
CA LEU A 316 13.15 -13.25 -9.90
C LEU A 316 12.19 -12.07 -10.17
N LEU A 317 12.62 -10.81 -9.96
CA LEU A 317 11.89 -9.62 -10.41
C LEU A 317 12.01 -9.47 -11.94
N SER A 318 11.36 -10.35 -12.64
CA SER A 318 11.40 -10.46 -14.10
C SER A 318 9.97 -10.41 -14.67
N PRO A 319 9.79 -10.24 -15.98
CA PRO A 319 8.48 -10.27 -16.61
C PRO A 319 7.62 -11.48 -16.25
N ASN A 320 8.22 -12.63 -15.93
CA ASN A 320 7.47 -13.81 -15.47
C ASN A 320 6.75 -13.59 -14.15
N LEU A 321 7.23 -12.65 -13.32
CA LEU A 321 6.61 -12.34 -12.03
C LEU A 321 5.36 -11.48 -12.18
N PHE A 322 5.35 -10.53 -13.12
CA PHE A 322 4.27 -9.56 -13.22
C PHE A 322 3.40 -9.68 -14.48
N SER A 323 3.83 -10.43 -15.52
CA SER A 323 2.96 -10.62 -16.70
C SER A 323 1.63 -11.28 -16.34
N PRO A 324 0.50 -10.82 -16.88
CA PRO A 324 0.37 -9.96 -18.07
C PRO A 324 0.34 -8.45 -17.79
N LEU A 325 0.55 -8.01 -16.54
CA LEU A 325 0.58 -6.60 -16.22
C LEU A 325 1.77 -5.91 -16.94
N PRO A 326 1.67 -4.60 -17.23
CA PRO A 326 2.76 -3.85 -17.88
C PRO A 326 4.01 -3.75 -17.01
N GLY A 327 3.88 -3.88 -15.70
CA GLY A 327 4.96 -3.85 -14.71
C GLY A 327 4.55 -4.49 -13.40
N LEU A 328 5.48 -4.52 -12.44
CA LEU A 328 5.22 -5.00 -11.10
C LEU A 328 4.14 -4.11 -10.46
N LEU A 329 3.04 -4.70 -10.02
CA LEU A 329 1.95 -3.99 -9.32
C LEU A 329 2.49 -3.38 -8.04
N THR A 330 2.21 -2.10 -7.78
CA THR A 330 2.74 -1.39 -6.61
C THR A 330 1.67 -0.75 -5.76
N GLY A 331 0.56 -0.29 -6.37
CA GLY A 331 -0.42 0.45 -5.61
C GLY A 331 -1.77 0.56 -6.33
N MET A 332 -2.59 1.42 -5.80
CA MET A 332 -3.90 1.77 -6.33
C MET A 332 -4.39 3.08 -5.73
N PHE A 333 -5.27 3.74 -6.44
CA PHE A 333 -6.05 4.87 -5.95
C PHE A 333 -7.43 4.89 -6.59
N TYR A 334 -8.39 5.56 -5.94
CA TYR A 334 -9.74 5.72 -6.46
C TYR A 334 -9.92 7.08 -7.14
N SER A 335 -10.84 7.17 -8.10
CA SER A 335 -11.36 8.46 -8.54
C SER A 335 -11.95 9.22 -7.34
N ASN A 336 -12.05 10.55 -7.45
CA ASN A 336 -12.57 11.38 -6.35
C ASN A 336 -13.98 10.95 -5.90
N GLU A 337 -14.82 10.50 -6.84
CA GLU A 337 -16.16 9.98 -6.57
C GLU A 337 -16.17 8.53 -6.08
N GLY A 338 -15.02 7.85 -6.05
CA GLY A 338 -14.89 6.45 -5.65
C GLY A 338 -15.45 5.44 -6.66
N GLN A 339 -15.80 5.88 -7.88
CA GLN A 339 -16.45 5.05 -8.89
C GLN A 339 -15.47 4.36 -9.86
N THR A 340 -14.19 4.72 -9.82
CA THR A 340 -13.14 4.13 -10.65
C THR A 340 -11.96 3.75 -9.77
N LEU A 341 -11.47 2.53 -9.93
CA LEU A 341 -10.23 2.04 -9.34
C LEU A 341 -9.11 2.11 -10.38
N TYR A 342 -8.05 2.83 -10.07
CA TYR A 342 -6.81 2.82 -10.81
C TYR A 342 -5.80 1.93 -10.07
N ILE A 343 -5.14 1.02 -10.80
CA ILE A 343 -4.09 0.15 -10.27
C ILE A 343 -2.76 0.60 -10.87
N THR A 344 -1.80 0.92 -10.03
CA THR A 344 -0.49 1.41 -10.41
C THR A 344 0.54 0.28 -10.47
N ASN A 345 1.61 0.50 -11.21
CA ASN A 345 2.67 -0.49 -11.40
C ASN A 345 3.97 0.18 -11.92
N LEU A 346 5.07 -0.56 -11.92
CA LEU A 346 6.37 -0.10 -12.43
C LEU A 346 6.50 -0.16 -13.96
N GLY A 347 5.39 -0.24 -14.67
CA GLY A 347 5.34 -0.34 -16.13
C GLY A 347 5.03 0.98 -16.82
N ASN A 348 4.40 0.84 -17.97
CA ASN A 348 4.19 1.92 -18.93
C ASN A 348 2.71 2.30 -19.14
N ASP A 349 1.80 1.71 -18.40
CA ASP A 349 0.36 2.02 -18.31
C ASP A 349 -0.17 1.69 -16.92
N LEU A 350 -1.26 2.33 -16.53
CA LEU A 350 -2.09 1.92 -15.39
C LEU A 350 -3.11 0.86 -15.84
N LEU A 351 -3.83 0.31 -14.85
CA LEU A 351 -5.09 -0.38 -15.11
C LEU A 351 -6.24 0.46 -14.54
N LYS A 352 -7.36 0.53 -15.28
CA LYS A 352 -8.54 1.31 -14.92
C LYS A 352 -9.78 0.43 -14.93
N TYR A 353 -10.53 0.43 -13.81
CA TYR A 353 -11.76 -0.33 -13.63
C TYR A 353 -12.87 0.56 -13.09
N ASP A 354 -14.02 0.55 -13.75
CA ASP A 354 -15.23 1.18 -13.22
C ASP A 354 -15.91 0.22 -12.23
N LEU A 355 -16.29 0.76 -11.04
CA LEU A 355 -16.84 0.03 -9.90
C LEU A 355 -18.36 -0.06 -9.96
#